data_07aeba8eb8f35aab0183108af0fcc320
#
_entry.id   07aeba8eb8f35aab0183108af0fcc320
#
_cell.length_a   1.000
_cell.length_b   1.000
_cell.length_c   1.000
_cell.angle_alpha   90.00
_cell.angle_beta   90.00
_cell.angle_gamma   90.00
#
_symmetry.space_group_name_H-M   'P 1'
#
loop_
_entity.id
_entity.type
_entity.pdbx_description
1 polymer ?
#
loop_
_entity_poly.entity_id
_entity_poly.type
_entity_poly.pdbx_seq_one_letter_code
_entity_poly.pdbx_strand_id
1 'polypeptide(L)'
;MRYQAPLADMGPWKEPQDVLAQRALGFNCMNYQKGVTPEPTLARHSFPDKAFLDAHCPDGLRLELMFPSCWNGENDSADHKSHVAFPDSVMSGDCPAGFDRRLPSLMYETIVATDHFKGRNGKFVISNGDPTGESRPYRNPFTVATHFIALCRVSNKS
;
A
#
# COMPACT_ATOMS: atom_id res chain seq x y z
N MET A 1 9.65 -13.27 4.73
CA MET A 1 10.48 -12.52 3.79
C MET A 1 9.61 -11.41 3.22
N ARG A 2 9.99 -10.15 3.39
CA ARG A 2 9.25 -9.01 2.84
C ARG A 2 9.75 -8.80 1.42
N TYR A 3 8.89 -9.03 0.45
CA TYR A 3 9.23 -8.80 -0.94
C TYR A 3 9.24 -7.29 -1.20
N GLN A 4 10.39 -6.72 -1.42
CA GLN A 4 10.55 -5.40 -2.06
C GLN A 4 10.89 -5.67 -3.52
N ALA A 5 9.92 -5.47 -4.41
CA ALA A 5 10.25 -5.46 -5.82
C ALA A 5 11.14 -4.26 -6.12
N PRO A 6 12.26 -4.43 -6.82
CA PRO A 6 13.01 -3.33 -7.39
C PRO A 6 12.10 -2.51 -8.33
N LEU A 7 12.33 -1.20 -8.43
CA LEU A 7 11.61 -0.29 -9.35
C LEU A 7 11.57 -0.79 -10.82
N ALA A 8 12.52 -1.65 -11.21
CA ALA A 8 12.57 -2.27 -12.53
C ALA A 8 11.53 -3.38 -12.77
N ASP A 9 10.82 -3.80 -11.74
CA ASP A 9 9.95 -4.98 -11.77
C ASP A 9 8.45 -4.61 -11.90
N MET A 10 8.15 -3.46 -12.50
CA MET A 10 6.78 -3.00 -12.76
C MET A 10 6.19 -3.60 -14.06
N GLY A 11 6.64 -4.80 -14.44
CA GLY A 11 6.12 -5.54 -15.59
C GLY A 11 4.83 -6.31 -15.28
N PRO A 12 4.25 -6.96 -16.29
CA PRO A 12 3.07 -7.79 -16.11
C PRO A 12 3.40 -8.97 -15.16
N TRP A 13 2.76 -8.96 -13.98
CA TRP A 13 2.96 -9.99 -12.96
C TRP A 13 1.93 -11.10 -13.15
N LYS A 14 2.34 -12.22 -13.75
CA LYS A 14 1.52 -13.45 -13.79
C LYS A 14 1.54 -14.15 -12.42
N GLU A 15 1.19 -13.40 -11.39
CA GLU A 15 1.25 -13.85 -10.01
C GLU A 15 -0.15 -14.15 -9.44
N PRO A 16 -0.23 -14.95 -8.37
CA PRO A 16 -1.48 -15.20 -7.65
C PRO A 16 -2.11 -13.90 -7.15
N GLN A 17 -3.44 -13.87 -7.02
CA GLN A 17 -4.20 -12.68 -6.64
C GLN A 17 -3.85 -12.13 -5.27
N ASP A 18 -3.41 -12.95 -4.33
CA ASP A 18 -2.93 -12.50 -3.01
C ASP A 18 -1.61 -11.74 -3.09
N VAL A 19 -0.73 -12.10 -4.04
CA VAL A 19 0.51 -11.38 -4.32
C VAL A 19 0.22 -10.05 -5.01
N LEU A 20 -0.66 -10.04 -6.02
CA LEU A 20 -1.10 -8.82 -6.69
C LEU A 20 -1.78 -7.86 -5.71
N ALA A 21 -2.61 -8.38 -4.81
CA ALA A 21 -3.23 -7.59 -3.75
C ALA A 21 -2.21 -6.98 -2.78
N GLN A 22 -1.11 -7.68 -2.46
CA GLN A 22 -0.01 -7.12 -1.68
C GLN A 22 0.73 -6.01 -2.45
N ARG A 23 0.89 -6.16 -3.75
CA ARG A 23 1.50 -5.14 -4.63
C ARG A 23 0.58 -3.94 -4.87
N ALA A 24 -0.70 -4.07 -4.59
CA ALA A 24 -1.67 -2.98 -4.64
C ALA A 24 -1.56 -2.01 -3.44
N LEU A 25 -0.71 -2.31 -2.47
CA LEU A 25 -0.39 -1.42 -1.35
C LEU A 25 0.94 -0.73 -1.59
N GLY A 26 0.97 0.59 -1.38
CA GLY A 26 2.16 1.40 -1.50
C GLY A 26 2.43 2.27 -0.27
N PHE A 27 3.71 2.57 -0.04
CA PHE A 27 4.21 3.44 1.02
C PHE A 27 5.22 4.41 0.41
N ASN A 28 4.74 5.42 -0.28
CA ASN A 28 5.55 6.33 -1.05
C ASN A 28 6.23 7.37 -0.15
N CYS A 29 7.55 7.40 -0.18
CA CYS A 29 8.37 8.39 0.51
C CYS A 29 8.34 9.70 -0.26
N MET A 30 7.72 10.74 0.31
CA MET A 30 7.60 12.02 -0.39
C MET A 30 8.85 12.87 -0.18
N ASN A 31 9.46 13.25 -1.30
CA ASN A 31 10.58 14.17 -1.35
C ASN A 31 10.50 14.99 -2.63
N TYR A 32 10.04 16.23 -2.51
CA TYR A 32 9.87 17.17 -3.62
C TYR A 32 11.01 18.20 -3.73
N GLN A 33 12.14 17.94 -3.06
CA GLN A 33 13.30 18.82 -3.15
C GLN A 33 13.84 18.87 -4.57
N LYS A 34 14.37 20.04 -4.94
CA LYS A 34 14.96 20.25 -6.28
C LYS A 34 16.08 19.24 -6.55
N GLY A 35 15.99 18.53 -7.67
CA GLY A 35 17.00 17.54 -8.10
C GLY A 35 16.75 16.12 -7.56
N VAL A 36 15.71 15.89 -6.78
CA VAL A 36 15.28 14.55 -6.37
C VAL A 36 14.19 14.04 -7.30
N THR A 37 14.34 12.81 -7.78
CA THR A 37 13.28 12.14 -8.54
C THR A 37 12.30 11.53 -7.55
N PRO A 38 11.01 11.92 -7.58
CA PRO A 38 9.99 11.32 -6.71
C PRO A 38 9.87 9.80 -6.91
N GLU A 39 9.58 9.09 -5.83
CA GLU A 39 9.27 7.66 -5.95
C GLU A 39 8.01 7.46 -6.82
N PRO A 40 8.03 6.49 -7.75
CA PRO A 40 6.82 6.12 -8.49
C PRO A 40 5.73 5.57 -7.56
N THR A 41 4.49 5.69 -7.99
CA THR A 41 3.34 5.08 -7.32
C THR A 41 3.52 3.56 -7.21
N LEU A 42 3.16 3.00 -6.06
CA LEU A 42 3.27 1.58 -5.71
C LEU A 42 4.69 1.00 -5.84
N ALA A 43 5.73 1.82 -5.75
CA ALA A 43 7.12 1.36 -5.83
C ALA A 43 7.61 0.67 -4.56
N ARG A 44 7.04 1.02 -3.40
CA ARG A 44 7.43 0.49 -2.09
C ARG A 44 6.24 -0.23 -1.44
N HIS A 45 6.40 -1.54 -1.18
CA HIS A 45 5.34 -2.40 -0.63
C HIS A 45 5.54 -2.77 0.84
N SER A 46 6.53 -2.17 1.50
CA SER A 46 6.75 -2.34 2.94
C SER A 46 6.77 -0.99 3.64
N PHE A 47 6.15 -0.94 4.82
CA PHE A 47 6.14 0.28 5.63
C PHE A 47 7.57 0.64 6.06
N PRO A 48 8.07 1.84 5.71
CA PRO A 48 9.41 2.27 6.09
C PRO A 48 9.49 2.55 7.58
N ASP A 49 10.63 2.29 8.18
CA ASP A 49 10.86 2.63 9.59
C ASP A 49 11.04 4.15 9.79
N LYS A 50 10.96 4.59 11.05
CA LYS A 50 11.06 6.01 11.38
C LYS A 50 12.41 6.61 11.01
N ALA A 51 13.50 5.85 11.15
CA ALA A 51 14.83 6.36 10.81
C ALA A 51 14.94 6.65 9.30
N PHE A 52 14.39 5.77 8.47
CA PHE A 52 14.30 6.01 7.03
C PHE A 52 13.44 7.22 6.70
N LEU A 53 12.24 7.33 7.31
CA LEU A 53 11.34 8.46 7.09
C LEU A 53 11.99 9.79 7.47
N ASP A 54 12.63 9.85 8.64
CA ASP A 54 13.31 11.05 9.12
C ASP A 54 14.49 11.48 8.22
N ALA A 55 15.17 10.52 7.58
CA ALA A 55 16.32 10.80 6.74
C ALA A 55 15.96 11.17 5.31
N HIS A 56 14.92 10.54 4.73
CA HIS A 56 14.69 10.54 3.29
C HIS A 56 13.36 11.16 2.84
N CYS A 57 12.36 11.27 3.74
CA CYS A 57 11.01 11.68 3.40
C CYS A 57 10.64 13.04 4.03
N PRO A 58 11.29 14.15 3.59
CA PRO A 58 11.10 15.47 4.20
C PRO A 58 9.69 16.03 4.02
N ASP A 59 8.93 15.53 3.06
CA ASP A 59 7.57 15.96 2.76
C ASP A 59 6.51 14.95 3.25
N GLY A 60 6.93 13.96 4.05
CA GLY A 60 6.05 12.98 4.66
C GLY A 60 5.95 11.65 3.91
N LEU A 61 4.89 10.90 4.20
CA LEU A 61 4.61 9.59 3.65
C LEU A 61 3.24 9.57 2.99
N ARG A 62 3.15 9.05 1.76
CA ARG A 62 1.89 8.77 1.09
C ARG A 62 1.57 7.28 1.18
N LEU A 63 0.45 6.95 1.80
CA LEU A 63 -0.13 5.62 1.83
C LEU A 63 -0.97 5.43 0.57
N GLU A 64 -0.75 4.36 -0.15
CA GLU A 64 -1.36 4.08 -1.45
C GLU A 64 -2.11 2.75 -1.42
N LEU A 65 -3.34 2.73 -1.94
CA LEU A 65 -4.16 1.54 -2.07
C LEU A 65 -4.84 1.51 -3.43
N MET A 66 -4.44 0.57 -4.27
CA MET A 66 -5.10 0.30 -5.54
C MET A 66 -6.21 -0.74 -5.36
N PHE A 67 -7.38 -0.49 -5.94
CA PHE A 67 -8.50 -1.43 -5.93
C PHE A 67 -8.44 -2.39 -7.12
N PRO A 68 -8.97 -3.63 -6.97
CA PRO A 68 -9.13 -4.54 -8.09
C PRO A 68 -10.06 -3.93 -9.14
N SER A 69 -9.75 -4.12 -10.42
CA SER A 69 -10.46 -3.51 -11.55
C SER A 69 -10.93 -4.51 -12.61
N CYS A 70 -10.92 -5.81 -12.29
CA CYS A 70 -11.49 -6.88 -13.10
C CYS A 70 -12.69 -7.48 -12.36
N TRP A 71 -13.81 -7.71 -13.07
CA TRP A 71 -15.07 -8.11 -12.49
C TRP A 71 -15.65 -9.34 -13.20
N ASN A 72 -16.19 -10.30 -12.44
CA ASN A 72 -16.80 -11.51 -12.96
C ASN A 72 -18.26 -11.32 -13.44
N GLY A 73 -18.86 -10.17 -13.14
CA GLY A 73 -20.25 -9.85 -13.51
C GLY A 73 -21.28 -10.06 -12.40
N GLU A 74 -20.88 -10.58 -11.25
CA GLU A 74 -21.73 -10.72 -10.05
C GLU A 74 -21.66 -9.45 -9.20
N ASN A 75 -22.81 -9.00 -8.70
CA ASN A 75 -22.86 -7.74 -7.93
C ASN A 75 -22.21 -7.84 -6.56
N ASP A 76 -22.13 -9.05 -6.00
CA ASP A 76 -21.51 -9.31 -4.71
C ASP A 76 -21.07 -10.78 -4.61
N SER A 77 -20.32 -11.10 -3.58
CA SER A 77 -19.89 -12.45 -3.20
C SER A 77 -19.98 -12.61 -1.69
N ALA A 78 -20.03 -13.84 -1.19
CA ALA A 78 -20.19 -14.12 0.24
C ALA A 78 -19.10 -13.49 1.13
N ASP A 79 -17.90 -13.27 0.57
CA ASP A 79 -16.76 -12.64 1.23
C ASP A 79 -16.59 -11.16 0.85
N HIS A 80 -17.49 -10.59 0.04
CA HIS A 80 -17.45 -9.23 -0.51
C HIS A 80 -16.15 -8.89 -1.28
N LYS A 81 -15.48 -9.91 -1.84
CA LYS A 81 -14.16 -9.76 -2.48
C LYS A 81 -13.99 -10.60 -3.74
N SER A 82 -14.44 -11.85 -3.72
CA SER A 82 -14.16 -12.82 -4.77
C SER A 82 -14.89 -12.57 -6.10
N HIS A 83 -15.77 -11.56 -6.16
CA HIS A 83 -16.39 -11.10 -7.40
C HIS A 83 -15.51 -10.13 -8.20
N VAL A 84 -14.38 -9.68 -7.64
CA VAL A 84 -13.40 -8.80 -8.29
C VAL A 84 -11.97 -9.37 -8.20
N ALA A 85 -11.12 -8.99 -9.14
CA ALA A 85 -9.74 -9.43 -9.22
C ALA A 85 -8.83 -8.29 -9.67
N PHE A 86 -7.54 -8.39 -9.36
CA PHE A 86 -6.52 -7.51 -9.92
C PHE A 86 -6.12 -7.98 -11.32
N PRO A 87 -5.88 -7.05 -12.26
CA PRO A 87 -5.18 -7.36 -13.48
C PRO A 87 -3.71 -7.70 -13.20
N ASP A 88 -3.03 -8.31 -14.15
CA ASP A 88 -1.66 -8.81 -14.01
C ASP A 88 -0.59 -7.73 -13.72
N SER A 89 -0.89 -6.47 -14.01
CA SER A 89 -0.04 -5.30 -13.70
C SER A 89 -0.65 -4.40 -12.61
N VAL A 90 -1.53 -4.92 -11.77
CA VAL A 90 -2.24 -4.23 -10.68
C VAL A 90 -3.04 -3.01 -11.12
N MET A 91 -2.40 -1.98 -11.65
CA MET A 91 -3.05 -0.74 -12.14
C MET A 91 -3.60 -0.87 -13.57
N SER A 92 -3.05 -1.77 -14.36
CA SER A 92 -3.36 -1.97 -15.77
C SER A 92 -3.13 -3.43 -16.16
N GLY A 93 -3.03 -3.73 -17.47
CA GLY A 93 -2.76 -5.08 -17.96
C GLY A 93 -4.02 -5.93 -18.13
N ASP A 94 -3.87 -7.24 -18.23
CA ASP A 94 -4.94 -8.16 -18.56
C ASP A 94 -5.66 -8.69 -17.34
N CYS A 95 -6.97 -8.87 -17.46
CA CYS A 95 -7.80 -9.47 -16.43
C CYS A 95 -7.64 -11.01 -16.44
N PRO A 96 -7.70 -11.67 -15.29
CA PRO A 96 -7.65 -13.12 -15.22
C PRO A 96 -8.94 -13.74 -15.80
N ALA A 97 -8.84 -14.98 -16.27
CA ALA A 97 -9.98 -15.73 -16.79
C ALA A 97 -11.14 -15.78 -15.80
N GLY A 98 -12.37 -15.55 -16.27
CA GLY A 98 -13.56 -15.46 -15.44
C GLY A 98 -13.86 -14.08 -14.86
N PHE A 99 -12.98 -13.08 -15.08
CA PHE A 99 -13.17 -11.68 -14.69
C PHE A 99 -13.06 -10.75 -15.90
N ASP A 100 -13.77 -11.08 -16.96
CA ASP A 100 -13.60 -10.49 -18.30
C ASP A 100 -14.11 -9.05 -18.43
N ARG A 101 -14.75 -8.51 -17.38
CA ARG A 101 -15.30 -7.15 -17.40
C ARG A 101 -14.35 -6.19 -16.69
N ARG A 102 -13.84 -5.22 -17.46
CA ARG A 102 -12.98 -4.17 -16.90
C ARG A 102 -13.81 -3.09 -16.22
N LEU A 103 -13.45 -2.76 -14.98
CA LEU A 103 -13.97 -1.62 -14.24
C LEU A 103 -13.00 -0.44 -14.34
N PRO A 104 -13.48 0.81 -14.12
CA PRO A 104 -12.58 1.94 -13.88
C PRO A 104 -11.64 1.64 -12.69
N SER A 105 -10.37 1.92 -12.88
CA SER A 105 -9.38 1.77 -11.82
C SER A 105 -9.55 2.85 -10.77
N LEU A 106 -9.66 2.45 -9.49
CA LEU A 106 -9.77 3.34 -8.34
C LEU A 106 -8.53 3.20 -7.47
N MET A 107 -8.00 4.32 -7.00
CA MET A 107 -6.87 4.36 -6.08
C MET A 107 -7.15 5.33 -4.94
N TYR A 108 -6.83 4.93 -3.72
CA TYR A 108 -6.81 5.84 -2.58
C TYR A 108 -5.38 6.22 -2.24
N GLU A 109 -5.18 7.50 -1.99
CA GLU A 109 -3.94 8.05 -1.50
C GLU A 109 -4.21 8.86 -0.23
N THR A 110 -3.47 8.55 0.83
CA THR A 110 -3.55 9.28 2.10
C THR A 110 -2.18 9.82 2.45
N ILE A 111 -2.07 11.13 2.58
CA ILE A 111 -0.82 11.80 2.95
C ILE A 111 -0.75 11.93 4.48
N VAL A 112 0.38 11.50 5.03
CA VAL A 112 0.68 11.58 6.46
C VAL A 112 1.93 12.42 6.66
N ALA A 113 1.80 13.51 7.41
CA ALA A 113 2.88 14.46 7.74
C ALA A 113 3.84 13.85 8.78
N THR A 114 4.61 12.84 8.37
CA THR A 114 5.59 12.16 9.24
C THR A 114 6.77 13.07 9.58
N ASP A 115 7.07 14.02 8.73
CA ASP A 115 8.10 15.07 8.88
C ASP A 115 7.93 15.92 10.15
N HIS A 116 6.70 16.16 10.61
CA HIS A 116 6.41 16.88 11.86
C HIS A 116 6.94 16.17 13.12
N PHE A 117 7.28 14.89 13.00
CA PHE A 117 7.83 14.08 14.09
C PHE A 117 9.32 13.78 13.93
N LYS A 118 9.97 14.44 12.98
CA LYS A 118 11.42 14.30 12.75
C LYS A 118 12.21 14.61 14.02
N GLY A 119 13.17 13.74 14.34
CA GLY A 119 14.00 13.88 15.54
C GLY A 119 13.32 13.55 16.87
N ARG A 120 12.04 13.21 16.90
CA ARG A 120 11.35 12.74 18.10
C ARG A 120 11.56 11.23 18.28
N ASN A 121 11.74 10.79 19.53
CA ASN A 121 11.79 9.37 19.85
C ASN A 121 10.43 8.70 19.60
N GLY A 122 10.45 7.48 19.06
CA GLY A 122 9.25 6.69 18.80
C GLY A 122 9.31 5.91 17.51
N LYS A 123 8.22 5.27 17.16
CA LYS A 123 8.03 4.58 15.87
C LYS A 123 6.66 4.91 15.30
N PHE A 124 6.57 4.92 13.99
CA PHE A 124 5.28 4.94 13.30
C PHE A 124 4.75 3.51 13.21
N VAL A 125 3.47 3.36 13.45
CA VAL A 125 2.75 2.09 13.32
C VAL A 125 1.44 2.32 12.59
N ILE A 126 1.04 1.38 11.74
CA ILE A 126 -0.28 1.43 11.13
C ILE A 126 -1.28 1.01 12.20
N SER A 127 -2.32 1.83 12.39
CA SER A 127 -3.36 1.52 13.38
C SER A 127 -4.28 0.43 12.84
N ASN A 128 -4.05 -0.78 13.30
CA ASN A 128 -4.80 -1.98 13.00
C ASN A 128 -5.53 -2.55 14.24
N GLY A 129 -5.65 -1.73 15.28
CA GLY A 129 -6.17 -2.17 16.58
C GLY A 129 -5.11 -2.78 17.50
N ASP A 130 -3.87 -2.95 17.03
CA ASP A 130 -2.75 -3.43 17.85
C ASP A 130 -1.88 -2.24 18.31
N PRO A 131 -1.94 -1.86 19.60
CA PRO A 131 -1.18 -0.73 20.12
C PRO A 131 0.33 -1.02 20.22
N THR A 132 0.75 -2.27 20.13
CA THR A 132 2.18 -2.64 20.20
C THR A 132 2.90 -2.38 18.87
N GLY A 133 2.16 -2.38 17.78
CA GLY A 133 2.68 -2.30 16.42
C GLY A 133 3.51 -3.52 16.00
N GLU A 134 3.40 -4.61 16.76
CA GLU A 134 4.02 -5.91 16.44
C GLU A 134 3.12 -6.77 15.57
N SER A 135 2.09 -6.16 15.02
CA SER A 135 1.07 -6.83 14.25
C SER A 135 1.65 -7.72 13.17
N ARG A 136 1.04 -8.88 13.13
CA ARG A 136 1.27 -9.95 12.17
C ARG A 136 1.42 -9.39 10.76
N PRO A 137 2.28 -9.99 9.94
CA PRO A 137 2.39 -9.57 8.55
C PRO A 137 1.01 -9.52 7.94
N TYR A 138 0.70 -8.42 7.26
CA TYR A 138 -0.58 -8.21 6.58
C TYR A 138 -0.90 -9.41 5.70
N ARG A 139 -1.75 -10.30 6.18
CA ARG A 139 -2.21 -11.46 5.41
C ARG A 139 -3.35 -11.13 4.47
N ASN A 140 -3.94 -9.93 4.62
CA ASN A 140 -5.08 -9.53 3.80
C ASN A 140 -5.03 -8.04 3.51
N PRO A 141 -4.69 -7.63 2.29
CA PRO A 141 -4.62 -6.23 1.87
C PRO A 141 -5.97 -5.51 2.00
N PHE A 142 -7.09 -6.24 1.91
CA PHE A 142 -8.42 -5.65 2.12
C PHE A 142 -8.70 -5.27 3.58
N THR A 143 -8.03 -5.90 4.54
CA THR A 143 -8.10 -5.48 5.95
C THR A 143 -7.37 -4.16 6.17
N VAL A 144 -6.36 -3.85 5.35
CA VAL A 144 -5.65 -2.56 5.41
C VAL A 144 -6.55 -1.42 4.94
N ALA A 145 -7.38 -1.64 3.91
CA ALA A 145 -8.25 -0.60 3.36
C ALA A 145 -9.20 0.00 4.41
N THR A 146 -9.68 -0.81 5.33
CA THR A 146 -10.56 -0.36 6.42
C THR A 146 -9.82 0.33 7.57
N HIS A 147 -8.49 0.19 7.66
CA HIS A 147 -7.66 0.71 8.75
C HIS A 147 -6.76 1.88 8.34
N PHE A 148 -6.76 2.27 7.06
CA PHE A 148 -6.02 3.45 6.59
C PHE A 148 -6.48 4.78 7.22
N ILE A 149 -7.61 4.80 7.91
CA ILE A 149 -8.18 6.00 8.53
C ILE A 149 -7.64 6.23 9.95
N ALA A 150 -6.75 5.40 10.48
CA ALA A 150 -6.33 5.51 11.84
C ALA A 150 -4.86 5.89 12.00
N LEU A 151 -4.69 7.04 12.54
CA LEU A 151 -3.57 7.71 13.23
C LEU A 151 -2.27 6.90 13.39
N CYS A 152 -1.20 7.41 12.79
CA CYS A 152 0.16 7.16 13.26
C CYS A 152 0.28 7.56 14.73
N ARG A 153 0.48 6.60 15.62
CA ARG A 153 0.79 6.87 17.02
C ARG A 153 2.30 6.91 17.21
N VAL A 154 2.80 8.03 17.70
CA VAL A 154 4.15 8.12 18.24
C VAL A 154 4.10 7.49 19.64
N SER A 155 4.69 6.31 19.82
CA SER A 155 4.80 5.66 21.12
C SER A 155 5.96 6.30 21.88
N ASN A 156 5.70 7.12 22.88
CA ASN A 156 6.70 7.50 23.88
C ASN A 156 6.87 6.30 24.85
N LYS A 157 7.98 5.57 24.71
CA LYS A 157 8.54 4.86 25.87
C LYS A 157 9.63 5.77 26.45
N SER A 158 9.30 6.39 27.58
CA SER A 158 10.29 6.94 28.52
C SER A 158 11.13 5.81 29.07
#